data_cf4e0b304e6a249cfb4b8f0afa639fe7
#
_entry.id   cf4e0b304e6a249cfb4b8f0afa639fe7
#
_cell.length_a   1.000
_cell.length_b   1.000
_cell.length_c   1.000
_cell.angle_alpha   90.00
_cell.angle_beta   90.00
_cell.angle_gamma   90.00
#
_symmetry.space_group_name_H-M   'P 1'
#
loop_
_entity.id
_entity.type
_entity.pdbx_description
1 polymer ?
#
loop_
_entity_poly.entity_id
_entity_poly.type
_entity_poly.pdbx_seq_one_letter_code
_entity_poly.pdbx_strand_id
1 'polypeptide(L)'
;MTCDRLTYPRETRAPVVELENVQVVNGGQTLHALFEAFQEDPTKLAPVEVLCRIYETKDRDLSSRIAERTNSQSPVNTRDIHSIDIEQINLEREFEALGLFYERKRAQFEDKPIVKRVDAEKCGQCYLAFYEEMPLEAKNRKGMIFGSKYDVIFNSTTTAEKLLLPLRLFDAIEAERAKTATGKRAWLNYASYHILFAMKLLGARKEIDLTYQNLSTFRKLYAAATSVVRKARNAERKRLTTRGEDFADVLYFKNKKAKEDILALV
;
A
#
# COMPACT_ATOMS: atom_id res chain seq x y z
N MET A 1 -14.75 10.98 22.48
CA MET A 1 -14.24 10.78 23.86
C MET A 1 -15.24 9.94 24.62
N THR A 2 -14.79 9.14 25.59
CA THR A 2 -15.63 8.47 26.58
C THR A 2 -15.33 9.00 27.97
N CYS A 3 -16.28 8.95 28.88
CA CYS A 3 -16.11 9.30 30.30
C CYS A 3 -17.00 8.43 31.18
N ASP A 4 -16.65 8.30 32.44
CA ASP A 4 -17.43 7.52 33.41
C ASP A 4 -18.68 8.28 33.87
N ARG A 5 -18.58 9.61 33.89
CA ARG A 5 -19.70 10.50 34.26
C ARG A 5 -19.60 11.83 33.55
N LEU A 6 -20.76 12.36 33.14
CA LEU A 6 -20.91 13.68 32.51
C LEU A 6 -21.96 14.47 33.28
N THR A 7 -21.59 15.66 33.73
CA THR A 7 -22.50 16.58 34.46
C THR A 7 -22.49 17.93 33.77
N TYR A 8 -23.67 18.50 33.53
CA TYR A 8 -23.81 19.85 32.99
C TYR A 8 -25.12 20.51 33.48
N PRO A 9 -25.17 21.83 33.71
CA PRO A 9 -26.40 22.55 34.05
C PRO A 9 -27.28 22.67 32.79
N ARG A 10 -28.55 22.28 32.90
CA ARG A 10 -29.49 22.24 31.76
C ARG A 10 -30.02 23.62 31.31
N GLU A 11 -29.83 24.67 32.12
CA GLU A 11 -30.47 25.97 31.92
C GLU A 11 -29.57 27.07 31.35
N THR A 12 -28.33 26.76 30.94
CA THR A 12 -27.37 27.75 30.43
C THR A 12 -27.13 27.58 28.93
N ARG A 13 -26.99 28.69 28.17
CA ARG A 13 -26.68 28.68 26.72
C ARG A 13 -25.27 28.16 26.40
N ALA A 14 -24.33 28.22 27.32
CA ALA A 14 -22.98 27.71 27.18
C ALA A 14 -22.59 26.99 28.49
N PRO A 15 -23.07 25.75 28.70
CA PRO A 15 -22.82 25.04 29.95
C PRO A 15 -21.35 24.62 30.03
N VAL A 16 -20.77 24.81 31.22
CA VAL A 16 -19.50 24.16 31.58
C VAL A 16 -19.82 22.69 31.86
N VAL A 17 -19.15 21.80 31.16
CA VAL A 17 -19.34 20.36 31.25
C VAL A 17 -18.24 19.79 32.14
N GLU A 18 -18.62 19.04 33.16
CA GLU A 18 -17.70 18.31 34.04
C GLU A 18 -17.66 16.86 33.63
N LEU A 19 -16.46 16.32 33.46
CA LEU A 19 -16.23 14.96 33.01
C LEU A 19 -15.33 14.22 33.97
N GLU A 20 -15.73 13.00 34.37
CA GLU A 20 -14.92 12.11 35.20
C GLU A 20 -14.27 11.03 34.34
N ASN A 21 -12.97 10.75 34.53
CA ASN A 21 -12.21 9.72 33.85
C ASN A 21 -12.31 9.77 32.32
N VAL A 22 -11.96 10.93 31.73
CA VAL A 22 -12.04 11.18 30.30
C VAL A 22 -10.99 10.37 29.55
N GLN A 23 -11.42 9.67 28.50
CA GLN A 23 -10.55 9.00 27.54
C GLN A 23 -10.80 9.51 26.12
N VAL A 24 -9.73 9.90 25.43
CA VAL A 24 -9.80 10.28 24.02
C VAL A 24 -9.66 9.02 23.15
N VAL A 25 -10.78 8.50 22.66
CA VAL A 25 -10.84 7.27 21.86
C VAL A 25 -10.67 7.51 20.36
N ASN A 26 -10.80 8.76 19.91
CA ASN A 26 -10.53 9.20 18.53
C ASN A 26 -10.17 10.70 18.54
N GLY A 27 -9.40 11.17 17.52
CA GLY A 27 -8.95 12.55 17.41
C GLY A 27 -7.53 12.81 17.95
N GLY A 28 -6.72 11.75 18.10
CA GLY A 28 -5.34 11.87 18.59
C GLY A 28 -4.47 12.83 17.77
N GLN A 29 -4.62 12.87 16.45
CA GLN A 29 -3.90 13.83 15.59
C GLN A 29 -4.32 15.28 15.88
N THR A 30 -5.62 15.53 16.05
CA THR A 30 -6.14 16.87 16.41
C THR A 30 -5.60 17.29 17.79
N LEU A 31 -5.59 16.36 18.75
CA LEU A 31 -5.06 16.63 20.10
C LEU A 31 -3.56 16.94 20.04
N HIS A 32 -2.79 16.20 19.23
CA HIS A 32 -1.36 16.45 19.05
C HIS A 32 -1.09 17.80 18.41
N ALA A 33 -1.80 18.15 17.34
CA ALA A 33 -1.67 19.46 16.70
C ALA A 33 -2.04 20.63 17.64
N LEU A 34 -3.10 20.46 18.45
CA LEU A 34 -3.47 21.46 19.48
C LEU A 34 -2.39 21.57 20.55
N PHE A 35 -1.80 20.44 20.97
CA PHE A 35 -0.73 20.46 21.97
C PHE A 35 0.54 21.14 21.42
N GLU A 36 0.94 20.86 20.19
CA GLU A 36 2.07 21.54 19.54
C GLU A 36 1.83 23.05 19.41
N ALA A 37 0.66 23.46 18.94
CA ALA A 37 0.29 24.86 18.84
C ALA A 37 0.26 25.56 20.23
N PHE A 38 -0.18 24.84 21.28
CA PHE A 38 -0.14 25.34 22.66
C PHE A 38 1.28 25.53 23.16
N GLN A 39 2.20 24.63 22.83
CA GLN A 39 3.62 24.76 23.19
C GLN A 39 4.29 25.93 22.47
N GLU A 40 3.91 26.20 21.22
CA GLU A 40 4.46 27.35 20.47
C GLU A 40 3.91 28.69 20.98
N ASP A 41 2.59 28.80 21.10
CA ASP A 41 1.93 30.04 21.55
C ASP A 41 0.50 29.76 22.05
N PRO A 42 0.28 29.67 23.38
CA PRO A 42 -1.03 29.40 23.97
C PRO A 42 -2.13 30.39 23.55
N THR A 43 -1.76 31.62 23.18
CA THR A 43 -2.74 32.66 22.82
C THR A 43 -3.42 32.38 21.49
N LYS A 44 -2.77 31.65 20.59
CA LYS A 44 -3.35 31.24 19.31
C LYS A 44 -4.53 30.28 19.46
N LEU A 45 -4.64 29.57 20.59
CA LEU A 45 -5.71 28.62 20.85
C LEU A 45 -6.99 29.26 21.38
N ALA A 46 -6.92 30.50 21.88
CA ALA A 46 -8.09 31.17 22.45
C ALA A 46 -9.33 31.23 21.53
N PRO A 47 -9.20 31.44 20.19
CA PRO A 47 -10.35 31.44 19.28
C PRO A 47 -10.66 30.02 18.69
N VAL A 48 -9.93 28.98 19.09
CA VAL A 48 -10.09 27.66 18.49
C VAL A 48 -11.21 26.89 19.17
N GLU A 49 -12.23 26.51 18.41
CA GLU A 49 -13.30 25.64 18.84
C GLU A 49 -13.18 24.26 18.20
N VAL A 50 -13.42 23.22 18.99
CA VAL A 50 -13.36 21.82 18.52
C VAL A 50 -14.68 21.12 18.83
N LEU A 51 -15.28 20.53 17.80
CA LEU A 51 -16.48 19.71 17.99
C LEU A 51 -16.11 18.39 18.68
N CYS A 52 -16.63 18.20 19.91
CA CYS A 52 -16.44 16.98 20.68
C CYS A 52 -17.70 16.15 20.77
N ARG A 53 -17.60 14.85 20.50
CA ARG A 53 -18.63 13.86 20.84
C ARG A 53 -18.21 13.15 22.12
N ILE A 54 -19.05 13.22 23.14
CA ILE A 54 -18.78 12.65 24.46
C ILE A 54 -19.80 11.57 24.73
N TYR A 55 -19.34 10.39 25.13
CA TYR A 55 -20.18 9.24 25.50
C TYR A 55 -19.94 8.92 26.97
N GLU A 56 -21.00 9.01 27.79
CA GLU A 56 -20.96 8.56 29.18
C GLU A 56 -21.13 7.05 29.21
N THR A 57 -20.13 6.34 29.73
CA THR A 57 -20.21 4.88 29.92
C THR A 57 -19.14 4.40 30.89
N LYS A 58 -19.52 3.51 31.81
CA LYS A 58 -18.63 2.74 32.66
C LYS A 58 -18.33 1.33 32.08
N ASP A 59 -19.01 0.96 30.99
CA ASP A 59 -18.81 -0.30 30.31
C ASP A 59 -17.56 -0.22 29.41
N ARG A 60 -16.52 -0.92 29.80
CA ARG A 60 -15.24 -0.97 29.06
C ARG A 60 -15.38 -1.63 27.69
N ASP A 61 -16.28 -2.61 27.55
CA ASP A 61 -16.53 -3.28 26.26
C ASP A 61 -17.24 -2.34 25.31
N LEU A 62 -18.18 -1.53 25.81
CA LEU A 62 -18.85 -0.50 25.03
C LEU A 62 -17.86 0.60 24.65
N SER A 63 -17.00 1.05 25.56
CA SER A 63 -15.93 2.02 25.27
C SER A 63 -14.99 1.52 24.18
N SER A 64 -14.55 0.26 24.23
CA SER A 64 -13.73 -0.38 23.21
C SER A 64 -14.43 -0.44 21.85
N ARG A 65 -15.71 -0.82 21.82
CA ARG A 65 -16.51 -0.86 20.57
C ARG A 65 -16.75 0.54 19.99
N ILE A 66 -16.92 1.57 20.83
CA ILE A 66 -16.98 2.97 20.39
C ILE A 66 -15.65 3.38 19.78
N ALA A 67 -14.52 3.04 20.42
CA ALA A 67 -13.18 3.30 19.89
C ALA A 67 -12.96 2.62 18.52
N GLU A 68 -13.27 1.34 18.39
CA GLU A 68 -13.16 0.61 17.13
C GLU A 68 -14.02 1.21 16.02
N ARG A 69 -15.28 1.53 16.30
CA ARG A 69 -16.22 2.05 15.29
C ARG A 69 -15.96 3.50 14.93
N THR A 70 -15.49 4.33 15.86
CA THR A 70 -15.12 5.73 15.56
C THR A 70 -13.75 5.83 14.90
N ASN A 71 -12.82 4.93 15.20
CA ASN A 71 -11.54 4.81 14.50
C ASN A 71 -11.72 4.23 13.08
N SER A 72 -12.76 3.44 12.82
CA SER A 72 -13.09 3.02 11.45
C SER A 72 -13.59 4.16 10.55
N GLN A 73 -13.94 5.33 11.10
CA GLN A 73 -14.28 6.53 10.33
C GLN A 73 -13.04 7.33 9.87
N SER A 74 -11.91 7.19 10.57
CA SER A 74 -10.58 7.51 10.06
C SER A 74 -9.83 6.18 10.05
N PRO A 75 -9.73 5.47 8.92
CA PRO A 75 -9.03 4.20 8.91
C PRO A 75 -7.60 4.48 9.36
N VAL A 76 -7.27 4.02 10.57
CA VAL A 76 -5.86 3.91 10.95
C VAL A 76 -5.25 3.11 9.83
N ASN A 77 -4.40 3.76 9.06
CA ASN A 77 -3.78 3.10 7.92
C ASN A 77 -2.97 1.93 8.50
N THR A 78 -3.33 0.70 8.18
CA THR A 78 -2.63 -0.48 8.66
C THR A 78 -1.12 -0.39 8.42
N ARG A 79 -0.70 0.35 7.37
CA ARG A 79 0.69 0.72 7.13
C ARG A 79 1.30 1.51 8.29
N ASP A 80 0.57 2.46 8.87
CA ASP A 80 1.09 3.29 9.96
C ASP A 80 1.23 2.49 11.26
N ILE A 81 0.32 1.53 11.50
CA ILE A 81 0.45 0.57 12.62
C ILE A 81 1.75 -0.23 12.46
N HIS A 82 1.94 -0.87 11.30
CA HIS A 82 3.11 -1.69 11.03
C HIS A 82 4.42 -0.90 10.88
N SER A 83 4.35 0.43 10.74
CA SER A 83 5.54 1.25 10.56
C SER A 83 6.54 1.21 11.72
N ILE A 84 6.11 0.74 12.90
CA ILE A 84 6.94 0.59 14.11
C ILE A 84 7.45 -0.83 14.33
N ASP A 85 7.06 -1.77 13.48
CA ASP A 85 7.49 -3.16 13.58
C ASP A 85 9.00 -3.29 13.32
N ILE A 86 9.62 -4.25 13.99
CA ILE A 86 11.08 -4.45 13.90
C ILE A 86 11.53 -4.76 12.46
N GLU A 87 10.74 -5.48 11.69
CA GLU A 87 10.98 -5.80 10.29
C GLU A 87 11.05 -4.53 9.44
N GLN A 88 10.14 -3.59 9.65
CA GLN A 88 10.11 -2.31 8.93
C GLN A 88 11.30 -1.42 9.31
N ILE A 89 11.68 -1.42 10.60
CA ILE A 89 12.84 -0.66 11.09
C ILE A 89 14.15 -1.25 10.54
N ASN A 90 14.27 -2.57 10.50
CA ASN A 90 15.44 -3.23 9.95
C ASN A 90 15.57 -2.99 8.44
N LEU A 91 14.47 -3.09 7.70
CA LEU A 91 14.46 -2.74 6.27
C LEU A 91 14.88 -1.30 6.02
N GLU A 92 14.39 -0.33 6.82
CA GLU A 92 14.81 1.07 6.68
C GLU A 92 16.32 1.23 6.82
N ARG A 93 16.96 0.57 7.82
CA ARG A 93 18.42 0.58 8.01
C ARG A 93 19.16 -0.08 6.85
N GLU A 94 18.68 -1.20 6.33
CA GLU A 94 19.27 -1.88 5.19
C GLU A 94 19.20 -1.01 3.92
N PHE A 95 18.06 -0.35 3.67
CA PHE A 95 17.91 0.58 2.55
C PHE A 95 18.81 1.81 2.71
N GLU A 96 18.95 2.33 3.93
CA GLU A 96 19.86 3.44 4.23
C GLU A 96 21.32 3.07 3.92
N ALA A 97 21.74 1.86 4.27
CA ALA A 97 23.06 1.34 3.93
C ALA A 97 23.30 1.26 2.39
N LEU A 98 22.23 1.13 1.60
CA LEU A 98 22.27 1.19 0.14
C LEU A 98 22.12 2.62 -0.42
N GLY A 99 22.07 3.64 0.44
CA GLY A 99 21.90 5.05 0.07
C GLY A 99 20.48 5.39 -0.42
N LEU A 100 19.48 4.63 0.01
CA LEU A 100 18.08 4.78 -0.32
C LEU A 100 17.23 5.13 0.92
N PHE A 101 16.13 5.81 0.73
CA PHE A 101 15.21 6.23 1.78
C PHE A 101 13.93 5.39 1.72
N TYR A 102 13.81 4.43 2.63
CA TYR A 102 12.66 3.53 2.70
C TYR A 102 11.53 4.17 3.50
N GLU A 103 10.43 4.48 2.83
CA GLU A 103 9.26 5.12 3.42
C GLU A 103 8.36 4.08 4.10
N ARG A 104 8.53 3.90 5.41
CA ARG A 104 7.63 3.08 6.24
C ARG A 104 6.25 3.72 6.34
N LYS A 105 6.21 5.03 6.48
CA LYS A 105 4.99 5.86 6.46
C LYS A 105 4.88 6.59 5.12
N ARG A 106 3.67 7.00 4.77
CA ARG A 106 3.47 7.83 3.57
C ARG A 106 4.19 9.16 3.74
N ALA A 107 4.85 9.57 2.67
CA ALA A 107 5.52 10.86 2.60
C ALA A 107 6.61 11.09 3.66
N GLN A 108 7.16 10.03 4.24
CA GLN A 108 8.16 10.10 5.32
C GLN A 108 9.41 10.87 4.92
N PHE A 109 9.77 10.84 3.64
CA PHE A 109 10.98 11.47 3.09
C PHE A 109 10.66 12.39 1.90
N GLU A 110 9.60 13.23 2.01
CA GLU A 110 9.21 14.17 0.93
C GLU A 110 10.31 15.17 0.58
N ASP A 111 11.20 15.51 1.53
CA ASP A 111 12.37 16.37 1.36
C ASP A 111 13.52 15.71 0.58
N LYS A 112 13.48 14.40 0.37
CA LYS A 112 14.54 13.65 -0.31
C LYS A 112 14.26 13.48 -1.81
N PRO A 113 15.30 13.34 -2.65
CA PRO A 113 15.13 13.11 -4.08
C PRO A 113 14.26 11.88 -4.36
N ILE A 114 13.23 12.04 -5.18
CA ILE A 114 12.25 10.99 -5.51
C ILE A 114 12.90 9.70 -6.04
N VAL A 115 14.01 9.83 -6.77
CA VAL A 115 14.78 8.69 -7.33
C VAL A 115 15.43 7.82 -6.27
N LYS A 116 15.62 8.35 -5.04
CA LYS A 116 16.18 7.64 -3.90
C LYS A 116 15.13 7.15 -2.91
N ARG A 117 13.88 7.54 -3.08
CA ARG A 117 12.78 7.11 -2.18
C ARG A 117 12.25 5.75 -2.61
N VAL A 118 11.97 4.93 -1.62
CA VAL A 118 11.46 3.57 -1.77
C VAL A 118 10.21 3.41 -0.93
N ASP A 119 9.05 3.36 -1.57
CA ASP A 119 7.76 3.23 -0.90
C ASP A 119 7.49 1.78 -0.49
N ALA A 120 7.24 1.53 0.80
CA ALA A 120 7.00 0.21 1.37
C ALA A 120 5.79 -0.51 0.74
N GLU A 121 4.70 0.24 0.44
CA GLU A 121 3.52 -0.33 -0.23
C GLU A 121 3.88 -0.81 -1.64
N LYS A 122 4.67 -0.01 -2.39
CA LYS A 122 5.12 -0.38 -3.72
C LYS A 122 6.04 -1.59 -3.69
N CYS A 123 6.95 -1.69 -2.72
CA CYS A 123 7.77 -2.88 -2.50
C CYS A 123 6.89 -4.12 -2.30
N GLY A 124 5.89 -4.02 -1.43
CA GLY A 124 4.96 -5.12 -1.16
C GLY A 124 4.14 -5.52 -2.40
N GLN A 125 3.68 -4.56 -3.20
CA GLN A 125 3.00 -4.86 -4.47
C GLN A 125 3.91 -5.64 -5.43
N CYS A 126 5.16 -5.19 -5.61
CA CYS A 126 6.11 -5.85 -6.49
C CYS A 126 6.48 -7.24 -5.97
N TYR A 127 6.63 -7.40 -4.64
CA TYR A 127 6.85 -8.69 -3.99
C TYR A 127 5.71 -9.67 -4.27
N LEU A 128 4.45 -9.24 -4.08
CA LEU A 128 3.27 -10.08 -4.35
C LEU A 128 3.23 -10.54 -5.81
N ALA A 129 3.50 -9.65 -6.76
CA ALA A 129 3.46 -10.01 -8.17
C ALA A 129 4.58 -10.97 -8.56
N PHE A 130 5.77 -10.81 -7.98
CA PHE A 130 6.98 -11.50 -8.38
C PHE A 130 7.20 -12.81 -7.60
N TYR A 131 7.23 -12.75 -6.28
CA TYR A 131 7.51 -13.93 -5.44
C TYR A 131 6.26 -14.76 -5.15
N GLU A 132 5.14 -14.10 -4.84
CA GLU A 132 3.86 -14.77 -4.52
C GLU A 132 3.02 -15.09 -5.76
N GLU A 133 3.47 -14.68 -6.94
CA GLU A 133 2.75 -14.90 -8.21
C GLU A 133 1.30 -14.39 -8.18
N MET A 134 1.09 -13.24 -7.55
CA MET A 134 -0.21 -12.61 -7.35
C MET A 134 -0.33 -11.26 -8.08
N PRO A 135 -0.15 -11.20 -9.43
CA PRO A 135 -0.13 -9.94 -10.18
C PRO A 135 -1.48 -9.18 -10.14
N LEU A 136 -2.58 -9.91 -10.04
CA LEU A 136 -3.93 -9.35 -9.93
C LEU A 136 -4.11 -8.61 -8.60
N GLU A 137 -3.78 -9.27 -7.50
CA GLU A 137 -3.90 -8.76 -6.14
C GLU A 137 -2.93 -7.59 -5.92
N ALA A 138 -1.71 -7.70 -6.39
CA ALA A 138 -0.69 -6.67 -6.33
C ALA A 138 -1.19 -5.33 -6.86
N LYS A 139 -1.98 -5.35 -7.94
CA LYS A 139 -2.57 -4.13 -8.51
C LYS A 139 -3.84 -3.66 -7.80
N ASN A 140 -4.75 -4.59 -7.49
CA ASN A 140 -6.13 -4.25 -7.16
C ASN A 140 -6.47 -4.36 -5.67
N ARG A 141 -5.61 -4.98 -4.85
CA ARG A 141 -5.87 -5.29 -3.43
C ARG A 141 -4.72 -4.83 -2.53
N LYS A 142 -4.33 -3.56 -2.66
CA LYS A 142 -3.22 -2.96 -1.89
C LYS A 142 -3.32 -3.13 -0.38
N GLY A 143 -4.53 -3.12 0.18
CA GLY A 143 -4.75 -3.35 1.61
C GLY A 143 -4.24 -4.69 2.12
N MET A 144 -4.05 -5.70 1.26
CA MET A 144 -3.48 -6.98 1.65
C MET A 144 -2.01 -6.87 2.09
N ILE A 145 -1.26 -5.88 1.60
CA ILE A 145 0.18 -5.72 1.85
C ILE A 145 0.46 -5.51 3.34
N PHE A 146 -0.28 -4.59 3.95
CA PHE A 146 -0.22 -4.31 5.38
C PHE A 146 -1.34 -4.99 6.18
N GLY A 147 -2.01 -5.97 5.59
CA GLY A 147 -3.06 -6.80 6.18
C GLY A 147 -2.68 -8.27 6.05
N SER A 148 -3.54 -9.05 5.38
CA SER A 148 -3.44 -10.52 5.32
C SER A 148 -2.16 -11.09 4.69
N LYS A 149 -1.34 -10.27 4.05
CA LYS A 149 -0.06 -10.67 3.44
C LYS A 149 1.17 -10.03 4.10
N TYR A 150 0.98 -9.31 5.21
CA TYR A 150 2.08 -8.61 5.86
C TYR A 150 3.22 -9.55 6.25
N ASP A 151 2.94 -10.60 7.01
CA ASP A 151 3.95 -11.54 7.51
C ASP A 151 4.61 -12.38 6.39
N VAL A 152 3.94 -12.51 5.25
CA VAL A 152 4.51 -13.17 4.06
C VAL A 152 5.54 -12.28 3.38
N ILE A 153 5.26 -10.98 3.32
CA ILE A 153 6.10 -9.98 2.63
C ILE A 153 7.22 -9.48 3.53
N PHE A 154 6.85 -9.10 4.77
CA PHE A 154 7.73 -8.45 5.73
C PHE A 154 7.98 -9.37 6.92
N ASN A 155 8.99 -10.21 6.82
CA ASN A 155 9.41 -11.13 7.85
C ASN A 155 10.93 -11.10 8.03
N SER A 156 11.44 -11.80 9.01
CA SER A 156 12.87 -11.81 9.38
C SER A 156 13.82 -12.27 8.25
N THR A 157 13.31 -12.89 7.18
CA THR A 157 14.10 -13.33 6.00
C THR A 157 13.99 -12.38 4.82
N THR A 158 13.19 -11.32 4.94
CA THR A 158 13.03 -10.32 3.88
C THR A 158 14.08 -9.23 4.04
N THR A 159 14.94 -9.08 3.04
CA THR A 159 16.01 -8.08 2.99
C THR A 159 15.67 -6.95 2.01
N ALA A 160 16.37 -5.81 2.14
CA ALA A 160 16.25 -4.71 1.19
C ALA A 160 16.54 -5.15 -0.25
N GLU A 161 17.59 -5.96 -0.48
CA GLU A 161 17.92 -6.47 -1.82
C GLU A 161 16.81 -7.36 -2.40
N LYS A 162 16.19 -8.20 -1.56
CA LYS A 162 15.05 -9.04 -1.97
C LYS A 162 13.86 -8.19 -2.42
N LEU A 163 13.59 -7.06 -1.76
CA LEU A 163 12.55 -6.10 -2.17
C LEU A 163 12.97 -5.28 -3.40
N LEU A 164 14.26 -4.94 -3.53
CA LEU A 164 14.76 -4.12 -4.64
C LEU A 164 14.69 -4.83 -5.99
N LEU A 165 14.93 -6.13 -6.06
CA LEU A 165 14.89 -6.84 -7.34
C LEU A 165 13.55 -6.61 -8.07
N PRO A 166 12.39 -7.02 -7.54
CA PRO A 166 11.13 -6.82 -8.23
C PRO A 166 10.74 -5.35 -8.38
N LEU A 167 11.10 -4.48 -7.44
CA LEU A 167 10.86 -3.05 -7.54
C LEU A 167 11.60 -2.43 -8.72
N ARG A 168 12.89 -2.68 -8.89
CA ARG A 168 13.69 -2.14 -9.99
C ARG A 168 13.33 -2.73 -11.36
N LEU A 169 12.81 -3.95 -11.37
CA LEU A 169 12.22 -4.53 -12.58
C LEU A 169 10.92 -3.82 -12.93
N PHE A 170 10.07 -3.55 -11.94
CA PHE A 170 8.84 -2.81 -12.13
C PHE A 170 9.09 -1.38 -12.61
N ASP A 171 10.08 -0.67 -12.03
CA ASP A 171 10.49 0.66 -12.47
C ASP A 171 10.93 0.65 -13.95
N ALA A 172 11.67 -0.38 -14.37
CA ALA A 172 12.08 -0.56 -15.76
C ALA A 172 10.88 -0.81 -16.69
N ILE A 173 9.90 -1.64 -16.26
CA ILE A 173 8.65 -1.87 -17.00
C ILE A 173 7.88 -0.56 -17.19
N GLU A 174 7.75 0.25 -16.13
CA GLU A 174 7.05 1.53 -16.19
C GLU A 174 7.78 2.55 -17.08
N ALA A 175 9.12 2.57 -17.04
CA ALA A 175 9.92 3.40 -17.93
C ALA A 175 9.74 3.04 -19.41
N GLU A 176 9.73 1.75 -19.75
CA GLU A 176 9.48 1.28 -21.12
C GLU A 176 8.03 1.55 -21.55
N ARG A 177 7.07 1.37 -20.63
CA ARG A 177 5.67 1.76 -20.87
C ARG A 177 5.54 3.25 -21.20
N ALA A 178 6.24 4.11 -20.48
CA ALA A 178 6.20 5.55 -20.69
C ALA A 178 6.73 5.98 -22.07
N LYS A 179 7.74 5.27 -22.60
CA LYS A 179 8.30 5.51 -23.96
C LYS A 179 7.38 5.04 -25.07
N THR A 180 6.44 4.13 -24.79
CA THR A 180 5.54 3.58 -25.79
C THR A 180 4.48 4.59 -26.18
N ALA A 181 4.22 4.77 -27.49
CA ALA A 181 3.22 5.69 -28.01
C ALA A 181 1.82 5.41 -27.42
N THR A 182 1.05 6.48 -27.13
CA THR A 182 -0.21 6.43 -26.39
C THR A 182 -1.21 5.39 -26.92
N GLY A 183 -1.41 5.32 -28.24
CA GLY A 183 -2.34 4.35 -28.85
C GLY A 183 -1.90 2.89 -28.72
N LYS A 184 -0.59 2.62 -28.63
CA LYS A 184 -0.04 1.25 -28.51
C LYS A 184 0.10 0.79 -27.07
N ARG A 185 0.09 1.71 -26.07
CA ARG A 185 0.30 1.43 -24.65
C ARG A 185 -0.98 1.23 -23.84
N ALA A 186 -2.17 1.42 -24.43
CA ALA A 186 -3.43 1.41 -23.66
C ALA A 186 -3.58 0.17 -22.76
N TRP A 187 -3.31 -1.02 -23.26
CA TRP A 187 -3.36 -2.26 -22.49
C TRP A 187 -2.23 -2.39 -21.45
N LEU A 188 -1.05 -1.79 -21.71
CA LEU A 188 0.08 -1.81 -20.80
C LEU A 188 -0.25 -1.12 -19.46
N ASN A 189 -1.18 -0.16 -19.45
CA ASN A 189 -1.64 0.49 -18.22
C ASN A 189 -2.23 -0.51 -17.19
N TYR A 190 -2.64 -1.67 -17.65
CA TYR A 190 -3.23 -2.73 -16.81
C TYR A 190 -2.28 -3.89 -16.58
N ALA A 191 -1.20 -4.03 -17.34
CA ALA A 191 -0.40 -5.24 -17.48
C ALA A 191 0.93 -5.25 -16.70
N SER A 192 1.40 -4.12 -16.11
CA SER A 192 2.76 -4.00 -15.56
C SER A 192 3.10 -5.10 -14.54
N TYR A 193 2.21 -5.40 -13.61
CA TYR A 193 2.43 -6.50 -12.64
C TYR A 193 2.38 -7.88 -13.28
N HIS A 194 1.60 -8.06 -14.35
CA HIS A 194 1.57 -9.32 -15.12
C HIS A 194 2.85 -9.51 -15.95
N ILE A 195 3.44 -8.41 -16.44
CA ILE A 195 4.75 -8.45 -17.13
C ILE A 195 5.85 -8.80 -16.09
N LEU A 196 5.81 -8.20 -14.90
CA LEU A 196 6.73 -8.52 -13.81
C LEU A 196 6.64 -10.01 -13.42
N PHE A 197 5.43 -10.53 -13.29
CA PHE A 197 5.17 -11.96 -13.06
C PHE A 197 5.73 -12.83 -14.20
N ALA A 198 5.50 -12.49 -15.47
CA ALA A 198 6.03 -13.22 -16.61
C ALA A 198 7.56 -13.20 -16.66
N MET A 199 8.21 -12.09 -16.25
CA MET A 199 9.68 -12.02 -16.11
C MET A 199 10.20 -13.03 -15.09
N LYS A 200 9.52 -13.21 -13.95
CA LYS A 200 9.86 -14.22 -12.95
C LYS A 200 9.76 -15.63 -13.51
N LEU A 201 8.67 -15.95 -14.22
CA LEU A 201 8.48 -17.28 -14.82
C LEU A 201 9.55 -17.58 -15.86
N LEU A 202 9.85 -16.62 -16.74
CA LEU A 202 10.92 -16.77 -17.73
C LEU A 202 12.30 -16.89 -17.11
N GLY A 203 12.54 -16.20 -15.99
CA GLY A 203 13.76 -16.31 -15.20
C GLY A 203 13.91 -17.70 -14.60
N ALA A 204 12.87 -18.23 -13.97
CA ALA A 204 12.84 -19.58 -13.42
C ALA A 204 13.10 -20.65 -14.48
N ARG A 205 12.47 -20.52 -15.67
CA ARG A 205 12.71 -21.44 -16.80
C ARG A 205 14.16 -21.42 -17.31
N LYS A 206 14.87 -20.30 -17.09
CA LYS A 206 16.29 -20.14 -17.46
C LYS A 206 17.24 -20.34 -16.26
N GLU A 207 16.71 -20.86 -15.15
CA GLU A 207 17.48 -21.13 -13.94
C GLU A 207 18.25 -19.90 -13.41
N ILE A 208 17.66 -18.70 -13.58
CA ILE A 208 18.25 -17.46 -13.06
C ILE A 208 17.86 -17.32 -11.59
N ASP A 209 18.87 -17.23 -10.71
CA ASP A 209 18.63 -17.00 -9.29
C ASP A 209 17.92 -15.67 -9.02
N LEU A 210 16.92 -15.72 -8.12
CA LEU A 210 16.10 -14.55 -7.74
C LEU A 210 16.84 -13.60 -6.79
N THR A 211 18.03 -13.17 -7.19
CA THR A 211 18.90 -12.26 -6.42
C THR A 211 19.03 -10.91 -7.11
N TYR A 212 19.31 -9.86 -6.32
CA TYR A 212 19.49 -8.49 -6.84
C TYR A 212 20.65 -8.38 -7.82
N GLN A 213 21.68 -9.18 -7.66
CA GLN A 213 22.85 -9.26 -8.55
C GLN A 213 22.44 -9.63 -9.98
N ASN A 214 21.34 -10.37 -10.14
CA ASN A 214 20.82 -10.78 -11.44
C ASN A 214 19.85 -9.77 -12.07
N LEU A 215 19.71 -8.56 -11.51
CA LEU A 215 18.81 -7.51 -12.01
C LEU A 215 18.99 -7.23 -13.51
N SER A 216 20.25 -7.10 -13.98
CA SER A 216 20.57 -6.85 -15.39
C SER A 216 20.13 -7.98 -16.31
N THR A 217 20.28 -9.23 -15.85
CA THR A 217 19.86 -10.45 -16.58
C THR A 217 18.35 -10.51 -16.68
N PHE A 218 17.62 -10.25 -15.58
CA PHE A 218 16.16 -10.16 -15.60
C PHE A 218 15.65 -9.05 -16.52
N ARG A 219 16.28 -7.87 -16.54
CA ARG A 219 15.88 -6.78 -17.44
C ARG A 219 15.88 -7.19 -18.91
N LYS A 220 16.78 -8.05 -19.35
CA LYS A 220 16.81 -8.58 -20.72
C LYS A 220 15.57 -9.43 -21.06
N LEU A 221 14.85 -9.91 -20.06
CA LEU A 221 13.62 -10.70 -20.26
C LEU A 221 12.39 -9.84 -20.56
N TYR A 222 12.45 -8.51 -20.41
CA TYR A 222 11.31 -7.61 -20.59
C TYR A 222 10.57 -7.80 -21.92
N ALA A 223 11.30 -7.82 -23.03
CA ALA A 223 10.69 -7.97 -24.36
C ALA A 223 9.97 -9.31 -24.52
N ALA A 224 10.58 -10.40 -24.03
CA ALA A 224 9.99 -11.74 -24.06
C ALA A 224 8.76 -11.81 -23.15
N ALA A 225 8.85 -11.32 -21.92
CA ALA A 225 7.74 -11.26 -20.97
C ALA A 225 6.55 -10.45 -21.51
N THR A 226 6.82 -9.26 -22.07
CA THR A 226 5.80 -8.43 -22.71
C THR A 226 5.15 -9.14 -23.90
N SER A 227 5.94 -9.88 -24.68
CA SER A 227 5.41 -10.70 -25.80
C SER A 227 4.49 -11.82 -25.31
N VAL A 228 4.85 -12.53 -24.24
CA VAL A 228 4.02 -13.57 -23.61
C VAL A 228 2.68 -12.98 -23.15
N VAL A 229 2.72 -11.92 -22.37
CA VAL A 229 1.51 -11.25 -21.86
C VAL A 229 0.62 -10.75 -23.00
N ARG A 230 1.22 -10.18 -24.06
CA ARG A 230 0.48 -9.74 -25.25
C ARG A 230 -0.16 -10.91 -26.01
N LYS A 231 0.52 -12.04 -26.12
CA LYS A 231 -0.03 -13.26 -26.76
C LYS A 231 -1.23 -13.79 -25.97
N ALA A 232 -1.10 -13.92 -24.65
CA ALA A 232 -2.18 -14.32 -23.75
C ALA A 232 -3.43 -13.44 -23.92
N ARG A 233 -3.23 -12.12 -23.80
CA ARG A 233 -4.27 -11.11 -24.01
C ARG A 233 -4.95 -11.24 -25.39
N ASN A 234 -4.18 -11.35 -26.46
CA ASN A 234 -4.72 -11.40 -27.82
C ASN A 234 -5.46 -12.70 -28.09
N ALA A 235 -5.03 -13.82 -27.52
CA ALA A 235 -5.73 -15.10 -27.60
C ALA A 235 -7.12 -15.00 -26.95
N GLU A 236 -7.20 -14.44 -25.75
CA GLU A 236 -8.49 -14.24 -25.07
C GLU A 236 -9.39 -13.27 -25.81
N ARG A 237 -8.84 -12.14 -26.30
CA ARG A 237 -9.59 -11.22 -27.15
C ARG A 237 -10.20 -11.92 -28.36
N LYS A 238 -9.39 -12.72 -29.08
CA LYS A 238 -9.88 -13.49 -30.25
C LYS A 238 -10.98 -14.45 -29.83
N ARG A 239 -10.80 -15.19 -28.74
CA ARG A 239 -11.79 -16.14 -28.21
C ARG A 239 -13.15 -15.49 -27.92
N LEU A 240 -13.16 -14.35 -27.23
CA LEU A 240 -14.38 -13.61 -26.90
C LEU A 240 -15.04 -13.03 -28.18
N THR A 241 -14.26 -12.39 -29.04
CA THR A 241 -14.78 -11.83 -30.31
C THR A 241 -15.43 -12.93 -31.19
N THR A 242 -14.84 -14.14 -31.25
CA THR A 242 -15.44 -15.28 -32.00
C THR A 242 -16.78 -15.73 -31.41
N ARG A 243 -17.03 -15.47 -30.12
CA ARG A 243 -18.29 -15.79 -29.45
C ARG A 243 -19.29 -14.63 -29.48
N GLY A 244 -18.95 -13.52 -30.14
CA GLY A 244 -19.79 -12.31 -30.12
C GLY A 244 -19.77 -11.55 -28.78
N GLU A 245 -18.76 -11.83 -27.91
CA GLU A 245 -18.59 -11.21 -26.61
C GLU A 245 -17.58 -10.03 -26.68
N ASP A 246 -17.83 -8.97 -25.91
CA ASP A 246 -16.94 -7.82 -25.83
C ASP A 246 -15.68 -8.11 -25.01
N PHE A 247 -14.55 -7.62 -25.49
CA PHE A 247 -13.27 -7.71 -24.78
C PHE A 247 -12.85 -6.33 -24.25
N ALA A 248 -12.54 -6.26 -22.94
CA ALA A 248 -11.94 -5.10 -22.32
C ALA A 248 -10.66 -5.47 -21.56
N ASP A 249 -9.55 -4.76 -21.86
CA ASP A 249 -8.25 -4.98 -21.21
C ASP A 249 -8.34 -4.89 -19.68
N VAL A 250 -9.08 -3.90 -19.17
CA VAL A 250 -9.25 -3.69 -17.73
C VAL A 250 -9.90 -4.89 -17.05
N LEU A 251 -10.89 -5.51 -17.68
CA LEU A 251 -11.59 -6.69 -17.15
C LEU A 251 -10.70 -7.94 -17.24
N TYR A 252 -9.99 -8.13 -18.35
CA TYR A 252 -9.06 -9.23 -18.50
C TYR A 252 -7.97 -9.24 -17.43
N PHE A 253 -7.26 -8.12 -17.24
CA PHE A 253 -6.19 -8.01 -16.22
C PHE A 253 -6.69 -7.91 -14.77
N LYS A 254 -8.00 -7.78 -14.56
CA LYS A 254 -8.65 -7.92 -13.25
C LYS A 254 -9.21 -9.32 -12.98
N ASN A 255 -8.98 -10.28 -13.87
CA ASN A 255 -9.45 -11.65 -13.77
C ASN A 255 -8.28 -12.61 -13.58
N LYS A 256 -8.50 -13.72 -12.85
CA LYS A 256 -7.52 -14.81 -12.69
C LYS A 256 -7.08 -15.42 -14.03
N LYS A 257 -7.96 -15.36 -15.01
CA LYS A 257 -7.74 -15.84 -16.39
C LYS A 257 -6.44 -15.30 -16.99
N ALA A 258 -6.11 -14.00 -16.76
CA ALA A 258 -4.87 -13.43 -17.27
C ALA A 258 -3.61 -14.14 -16.74
N LYS A 259 -3.60 -14.51 -15.45
CA LYS A 259 -2.50 -15.30 -14.85
C LYS A 259 -2.44 -16.71 -15.47
N GLU A 260 -3.58 -17.39 -15.58
CA GLU A 260 -3.69 -18.74 -16.13
C GLU A 260 -3.20 -18.81 -17.58
N ASP A 261 -3.62 -17.86 -18.42
CA ASP A 261 -3.21 -17.77 -19.81
C ASP A 261 -1.71 -17.49 -19.98
N ILE A 262 -1.12 -16.67 -19.07
CA ILE A 262 0.33 -16.41 -19.06
C ILE A 262 1.09 -17.67 -18.66
N LEU A 263 0.64 -18.38 -17.62
CA LEU A 263 1.25 -19.65 -17.19
C LEU A 263 1.26 -20.70 -18.31
N ALA A 264 0.19 -20.78 -19.10
CA ALA A 264 0.08 -21.74 -20.22
C ALA A 264 1.04 -21.42 -21.38
N LEU A 265 1.60 -20.21 -21.47
CA LEU A 265 2.48 -19.76 -22.55
C LEU A 265 3.97 -19.76 -22.19
N VAL A 266 4.31 -19.91 -20.90
CA VAL A 266 5.67 -19.97 -20.39
C VAL A 266 6.08 -21.41 -20.09
#